data_ca630f072a682524f3fdd04a6c866171
#
_entry.id   ca630f072a682524f3fdd04a6c866171
#
_cell.length_a   1.000
_cell.length_b   1.000
_cell.length_c   1.000
_cell.angle_alpha   90.00
_cell.angle_beta   90.00
_cell.angle_gamma   90.00
#
_symmetry.space_group_name_H-M   'P 1'
#
loop_
_entity.id
_entity.type
_entity.pdbx_description
1 polymer ?
#
loop_
_entity_poly.entity_id
_entity_poly.type
_entity_poly.pdbx_seq_one_letter_code
_entity_poly.pdbx_strand_id
1 'polypeptide(L)'
;MISVIEIEVISQGEGIIPFTGPPLRRALFKALSSQNPLLAKALEMSSNKIFVEALLRDRRQLPCGFQDDLVYAGSEYWGSVIVFDNRTLADAVKGWLYKKPTITIRDVPFKVVGHSYQEIDIEDFIQDQPCKNFRIRFLTPTCFRRTSTPYCYLYPNSKLVVSSASSIWNALSPKKGPETRIMSMWADLSVVETGYELCTTKPVEISEGRTLVGFMGWVNYKVVDHPEWHSGSHEEMATWLNTYLRFAELVGVGFMRNAGFGKIRFEVKRR
;
A
#
# COMPACT_ATOMS: atom_id res chain seq x y z
N MET A 1 13.64 8.14 -8.27
CA MET A 1 13.51 6.88 -9.06
C MET A 1 12.92 5.79 -8.18
N ILE A 2 11.96 5.03 -8.70
CA ILE A 2 11.25 3.96 -7.98
C ILE A 2 11.51 2.64 -8.71
N SER A 3 12.00 1.64 -8.00
CA SER A 3 12.13 0.28 -8.53
C SER A 3 10.93 -0.55 -8.10
N VAL A 4 10.14 -1.02 -9.03
CA VAL A 4 9.01 -1.93 -8.81
C VAL A 4 9.42 -3.32 -9.28
N ILE A 5 9.39 -4.28 -8.38
CA ILE A 5 9.76 -5.68 -8.64
C ILE A 5 8.53 -6.52 -8.38
N GLU A 6 7.87 -6.96 -9.43
CA GLU A 6 6.74 -7.88 -9.33
C GLU A 6 7.27 -9.30 -9.10
N ILE A 7 6.55 -10.08 -8.32
CA ILE A 7 6.89 -11.45 -7.95
C ILE A 7 5.70 -12.34 -8.27
N GLU A 8 5.97 -13.42 -8.96
CA GLU A 8 5.02 -14.49 -9.20
C GLU A 8 5.44 -15.74 -8.42
N VAL A 9 4.52 -16.29 -7.65
CA VAL A 9 4.78 -17.48 -6.83
C VAL A 9 3.70 -18.52 -7.02
N ILE A 10 4.09 -19.79 -6.91
CA ILE A 10 3.17 -20.93 -6.92
C ILE A 10 3.26 -21.65 -5.58
N SER A 11 2.09 -21.93 -5.00
CA SER A 11 2.01 -22.76 -3.79
C SER A 11 2.45 -24.19 -4.09
N GLN A 12 3.34 -24.72 -3.27
CA GLN A 12 3.80 -26.12 -3.33
C GLN A 12 3.08 -27.02 -2.33
N GLY A 13 2.19 -26.47 -1.52
CA GLY A 13 1.44 -27.20 -0.50
C GLY A 13 0.04 -26.65 -0.32
N GLU A 14 -0.72 -27.29 0.54
CA GLU A 14 -2.08 -26.89 0.91
C GLU A 14 -2.12 -26.40 2.33
N GLY A 15 -3.03 -25.47 2.62
CA GLY A 15 -3.23 -24.98 3.98
C GLY A 15 -3.97 -23.67 4.04
N ILE A 16 -4.23 -23.23 5.25
CA ILE A 16 -4.85 -21.93 5.52
C ILE A 16 -3.74 -20.93 5.80
N ILE A 17 -3.63 -19.91 4.97
CA ILE A 17 -2.66 -18.84 5.16
C ILE A 17 -3.32 -17.57 5.67
N PRO A 18 -2.63 -16.81 6.55
CA PRO A 18 -3.07 -15.50 6.97
C PRO A 18 -2.80 -14.47 5.87
N PHE A 19 -3.14 -13.21 6.16
CA PHE A 19 -2.67 -12.08 5.36
C PHE A 19 -1.15 -12.13 5.18
N THR A 20 -0.72 -12.16 3.94
CA THR A 20 0.67 -12.54 3.56
C THR A 20 1.70 -11.41 3.62
N GLY A 21 1.27 -10.16 3.78
CA GLY A 21 2.17 -9.00 3.75
C GLY A 21 3.28 -9.04 4.82
N PRO A 22 2.96 -9.11 6.12
CA PRO A 22 3.99 -9.18 7.17
C PRO A 22 4.93 -10.40 7.06
N PRO A 23 4.45 -11.65 6.84
CA PRO A 23 5.35 -12.77 6.66
C PRO A 23 6.23 -12.66 5.41
N LEU A 24 5.70 -12.17 4.28
CA LEU A 24 6.50 -11.96 3.07
C LEU A 24 7.61 -10.93 3.32
N ARG A 25 7.30 -9.81 3.99
CA ARG A 25 8.28 -8.81 4.36
C ARG A 25 9.37 -9.39 5.28
N ARG A 26 9.00 -10.18 6.28
CA ARG A 26 9.98 -10.86 7.17
C ARG A 26 10.89 -11.81 6.39
N ALA A 27 10.33 -12.61 5.50
CA ALA A 27 11.11 -13.55 4.67
C ALA A 27 12.11 -12.81 3.77
N LEU A 28 11.68 -11.73 3.12
CA LEU A 28 12.54 -10.88 2.31
C LEU A 28 13.69 -10.30 3.15
N PHE A 29 13.39 -9.69 4.30
CA PHE A 29 14.40 -9.07 5.15
C PHE A 29 15.40 -10.10 5.69
N LYS A 30 14.93 -11.27 6.12
CA LYS A 30 15.80 -12.37 6.55
C LYS A 30 16.72 -12.82 5.43
N ALA A 31 16.20 -12.98 4.22
CA ALA A 31 16.97 -13.40 3.06
C ALA A 31 18.04 -12.37 2.67
N LEU A 32 17.70 -11.08 2.66
CA LEU A 32 18.66 -10.01 2.33
C LEU A 32 19.73 -9.84 3.42
N SER A 33 19.33 -9.92 4.70
CA SER A 33 20.27 -9.83 5.83
C SER A 33 21.26 -10.98 5.86
N SER A 34 20.85 -12.19 5.44
CA SER A 34 21.75 -13.35 5.38
C SER A 34 22.77 -13.26 4.25
N GLN A 35 22.52 -12.46 3.22
CA GLN A 35 23.47 -12.29 2.11
C GLN A 35 24.59 -11.29 2.43
N ASN A 36 24.28 -10.24 3.18
CA ASN A 36 25.24 -9.21 3.52
C ASN A 36 24.81 -8.43 4.80
N PRO A 37 25.61 -8.41 5.87
CA PRO A 37 25.33 -7.66 7.09
C PRO A 37 25.16 -6.15 6.87
N LEU A 38 25.83 -5.57 5.87
CA LEU A 38 25.66 -4.16 5.52
C LEU A 38 24.26 -3.90 4.92
N LEU A 39 23.70 -4.87 4.19
CA LEU A 39 22.32 -4.78 3.71
C LEU A 39 21.31 -4.83 4.86
N ALA A 40 21.57 -5.63 5.90
CA ALA A 40 20.72 -5.65 7.10
C ALA A 40 20.59 -4.26 7.72
N LYS A 41 21.73 -3.59 7.92
CA LYS A 41 21.75 -2.22 8.46
C LYS A 41 21.09 -1.21 7.52
N ALA A 42 21.32 -1.32 6.22
CA ALA A 42 20.66 -0.48 5.22
C ALA A 42 19.13 -0.69 5.21
N LEU A 43 18.65 -1.91 5.38
CA LEU A 43 17.24 -2.25 5.49
C LEU A 43 16.58 -1.63 6.72
N GLU A 44 17.24 -1.66 7.87
CA GLU A 44 16.75 -1.02 9.10
C GLU A 44 16.63 0.50 8.91
N MET A 45 17.67 1.14 8.37
CA MET A 45 17.69 2.58 8.09
C MET A 45 16.71 3.00 6.98
N SER A 46 16.44 2.13 6.02
CA SER A 46 15.59 2.38 4.85
C SER A 46 14.19 1.75 4.95
N SER A 47 13.78 1.32 6.13
CA SER A 47 12.51 0.59 6.34
C SER A 47 11.28 1.34 5.81
N ASN A 48 11.33 2.67 5.74
CA ASN A 48 10.28 3.53 5.19
C ASN A 48 10.36 3.72 3.66
N LYS A 49 11.40 3.18 3.01
CA LYS A 49 11.63 3.26 1.56
C LYS A 49 11.43 1.92 0.85
N ILE A 50 11.01 0.90 1.58
CA ILE A 50 10.73 -0.42 1.05
C ILE A 50 9.30 -0.79 1.40
N PHE A 51 8.52 -1.10 0.38
CA PHE A 51 7.16 -1.57 0.51
C PHE A 51 7.07 -2.98 -0.04
N VAL A 52 6.45 -3.87 0.70
CA VAL A 52 6.21 -5.25 0.30
C VAL A 52 4.71 -5.43 0.24
N GLU A 53 4.19 -5.67 -0.95
CA GLU A 53 2.76 -5.96 -1.12
C GLU A 53 2.44 -7.39 -0.70
N ALA A 54 1.22 -7.57 -0.20
CA ALA A 54 0.69 -8.89 0.08
C ALA A 54 0.51 -9.68 -1.22
N LEU A 55 0.64 -11.00 -1.15
CA LEU A 55 0.31 -11.89 -2.26
C LEU A 55 -1.20 -11.84 -2.52
N LEU A 56 -1.57 -11.64 -3.76
CA LEU A 56 -2.95 -11.62 -4.24
C LEU A 56 -3.16 -12.78 -5.21
N ARG A 57 -4.30 -13.45 -5.11
CA ARG A 57 -4.66 -14.59 -5.96
C ARG A 57 -5.01 -14.17 -7.38
N ASP A 58 -5.57 -12.98 -7.54
CA ASP A 58 -5.88 -12.36 -8.81
C ASP A 58 -5.57 -10.87 -8.73
N ARG A 59 -4.88 -10.33 -9.75
CA ARG A 59 -4.63 -8.89 -9.87
C ARG A 59 -5.90 -8.04 -9.95
N ARG A 60 -7.05 -8.67 -10.25
CA ARG A 60 -8.36 -8.02 -10.43
C ARG A 60 -9.32 -8.21 -9.26
N GLN A 61 -9.09 -9.22 -8.41
CA GLN A 61 -10.03 -9.52 -7.34
C GLN A 61 -9.94 -8.53 -6.20
N LEU A 62 -11.14 -8.08 -5.82
CA LEU A 62 -11.44 -7.35 -4.61
C LEU A 62 -11.87 -8.37 -3.56
N PRO A 63 -11.04 -8.75 -2.62
CA PRO A 63 -11.50 -9.59 -1.55
C PRO A 63 -12.33 -8.75 -0.58
N CYS A 64 -13.64 -8.77 -0.74
CA CYS A 64 -14.53 -8.51 0.39
C CYS A 64 -14.48 -9.73 1.30
N GLY A 65 -14.11 -9.56 2.57
CA GLY A 65 -14.00 -10.65 3.53
C GLY A 65 -12.68 -11.41 3.43
N PHE A 66 -11.58 -10.69 3.58
CA PHE A 66 -10.25 -11.28 3.71
C PHE A 66 -10.21 -12.10 5.00
N GLN A 67 -10.62 -13.33 4.86
CA GLN A 67 -10.48 -14.38 5.87
C GLN A 67 -9.23 -15.17 5.54
N ASP A 68 -8.71 -15.94 6.50
CA ASP A 68 -7.67 -16.90 6.24
C ASP A 68 -7.99 -17.62 4.93
N ASP A 69 -7.12 -17.49 3.93
CA ASP A 69 -7.37 -17.99 2.58
C ASP A 69 -6.93 -19.45 2.51
N LEU A 70 -7.80 -20.31 1.99
CA LEU A 70 -7.47 -21.69 1.72
C LEU A 70 -6.65 -21.76 0.44
N VAL A 71 -5.43 -22.23 0.57
CA VAL A 71 -4.47 -22.39 -0.52
C VAL A 71 -4.43 -23.86 -0.92
N TYR A 72 -4.44 -24.10 -2.21
CA TYR A 72 -4.22 -25.41 -2.80
C TYR A 72 -2.87 -25.45 -3.50
N ALA A 73 -2.24 -26.63 -3.53
CA ALA A 73 -1.01 -26.83 -4.29
C ALA A 73 -1.23 -26.47 -5.76
N GLY A 74 -0.27 -25.74 -6.34
CA GLY A 74 -0.35 -25.22 -7.71
C GLY A 74 -1.10 -23.90 -7.88
N SER A 75 -1.67 -23.33 -6.81
CA SER A 75 -2.30 -21.99 -6.88
C SER A 75 -1.25 -20.90 -7.11
N GLU A 76 -1.55 -19.99 -8.03
CA GLU A 76 -0.68 -18.87 -8.40
C GLU A 76 -1.04 -17.61 -7.61
N TYR A 77 0.00 -16.86 -7.23
CA TYR A 77 -0.13 -15.59 -6.50
C TYR A 77 0.87 -14.57 -7.03
N TRP A 78 0.50 -13.31 -6.91
CA TRP A 78 1.31 -12.16 -7.33
C TRP A 78 1.48 -11.19 -6.17
N GLY A 79 2.64 -10.60 -6.08
CA GLY A 79 2.96 -9.55 -5.13
C GLY A 79 4.02 -8.63 -5.71
N SER A 80 4.40 -7.60 -4.98
CA SER A 80 5.51 -6.75 -5.41
C SER A 80 6.37 -6.28 -4.25
N VAL A 81 7.61 -5.93 -4.59
CA VAL A 81 8.54 -5.20 -3.73
C VAL A 81 8.87 -3.88 -4.41
N ILE A 82 8.63 -2.79 -3.70
CA ILE A 82 8.85 -1.44 -4.21
C ILE A 82 9.97 -0.81 -3.39
N VAL A 83 11.01 -0.32 -4.08
CA VAL A 83 12.19 0.28 -3.47
C VAL A 83 12.37 1.70 -3.97
N PHE A 84 12.49 2.65 -3.05
CA PHE A 84 12.70 4.06 -3.35
C PHE A 84 14.17 4.45 -3.19
N ASP A 85 14.72 5.10 -4.21
CA ASP A 85 16.05 5.74 -4.23
C ASP A 85 17.20 4.87 -3.69
N ASN A 86 17.13 3.54 -3.91
CA ASN A 86 18.17 2.62 -3.45
C ASN A 86 18.41 1.49 -4.46
N ARG A 87 19.24 1.76 -5.46
CA ARG A 87 19.58 0.80 -6.52
C ARG A 87 20.26 -0.46 -5.96
N THR A 88 21.17 -0.31 -5.01
CA THR A 88 21.86 -1.46 -4.39
C THR A 88 20.88 -2.43 -3.74
N LEU A 89 19.85 -1.89 -3.08
CA LEU A 89 18.82 -2.71 -2.47
C LEU A 89 17.90 -3.36 -3.51
N ALA A 90 17.52 -2.62 -4.56
CA ALA A 90 16.75 -3.19 -5.67
C ALA A 90 17.51 -4.35 -6.35
N ASP A 91 18.82 -4.19 -6.58
CA ASP A 91 19.68 -5.22 -7.15
C ASP A 91 19.83 -6.45 -6.22
N ALA A 92 19.91 -6.22 -4.91
CA ALA A 92 19.93 -7.31 -3.94
C ALA A 92 18.62 -8.11 -3.93
N VAL A 93 17.47 -7.43 -4.02
CA VAL A 93 16.14 -8.09 -4.16
C VAL A 93 16.08 -8.91 -5.44
N LYS A 94 16.48 -8.32 -6.58
CA LYS A 94 16.55 -9.05 -7.86
C LYS A 94 17.46 -10.28 -7.76
N GLY A 95 18.66 -10.12 -7.22
CA GLY A 95 19.62 -11.21 -7.05
C GLY A 95 19.08 -12.35 -6.17
N TRP A 96 18.26 -12.05 -5.17
CA TRP A 96 17.55 -13.05 -4.38
C TRP A 96 16.49 -13.77 -5.19
N LEU A 97 15.68 -13.03 -5.96
CA LEU A 97 14.60 -13.61 -6.78
C LEU A 97 15.11 -14.48 -7.94
N TYR A 98 16.26 -14.12 -8.54
CA TYR A 98 16.92 -14.94 -9.56
C TYR A 98 17.20 -16.37 -9.11
N LYS A 99 17.46 -16.57 -7.81
CA LYS A 99 17.66 -17.90 -7.23
C LYS A 99 16.36 -18.71 -7.13
N LYS A 100 15.22 -18.15 -7.54
CA LYS A 100 13.88 -18.76 -7.42
C LYS A 100 13.64 -19.34 -6.02
N PRO A 101 13.72 -18.53 -4.96
CA PRO A 101 13.64 -19.03 -3.59
C PRO A 101 12.26 -19.61 -3.28
N THR A 102 12.21 -20.44 -2.25
CA THR A 102 10.94 -20.85 -1.63
C THR A 102 10.70 -19.97 -0.41
N ILE A 103 9.52 -19.39 -0.32
CA ILE A 103 9.06 -18.55 0.79
C ILE A 103 8.03 -19.36 1.56
N THR A 104 8.26 -19.61 2.84
CA THR A 104 7.29 -20.33 3.66
C THR A 104 6.45 -19.33 4.46
N ILE A 105 5.13 -19.42 4.32
CA ILE A 105 4.14 -18.63 5.06
C ILE A 105 3.32 -19.60 5.90
N ARG A 106 3.47 -19.53 7.22
CA ARG A 106 3.14 -20.64 8.12
C ARG A 106 3.84 -21.90 7.62
N ASP A 107 3.11 -22.97 7.37
CA ASP A 107 3.66 -24.25 6.90
C ASP A 107 3.51 -24.44 5.39
N VAL A 108 2.98 -23.45 4.67
CA VAL A 108 2.76 -23.54 3.23
C VAL A 108 3.96 -22.92 2.48
N PRO A 109 4.69 -23.72 1.67
CA PRO A 109 5.78 -23.23 0.86
C PRO A 109 5.27 -22.63 -0.46
N PHE A 110 5.81 -21.49 -0.84
CA PHE A 110 5.55 -20.77 -2.09
C PHE A 110 6.85 -20.66 -2.88
N LYS A 111 6.90 -21.26 -4.06
CA LYS A 111 8.04 -21.18 -4.96
C LYS A 111 7.94 -19.94 -5.82
N VAL A 112 8.97 -19.10 -5.84
CA VAL A 112 9.10 -18.04 -6.84
C VAL A 112 9.32 -18.67 -8.20
N VAL A 113 8.44 -18.37 -9.15
CA VAL A 113 8.50 -18.91 -10.53
C VAL A 113 8.84 -17.85 -11.54
N GLY A 114 8.47 -16.59 -11.27
CA GLY A 114 8.73 -15.48 -12.15
C GLY A 114 8.92 -14.17 -11.37
N HIS A 115 9.58 -13.22 -11.99
CA HIS A 115 9.63 -11.83 -11.54
C HIS A 115 9.81 -10.91 -12.74
N SER A 116 9.28 -9.69 -12.63
CA SER A 116 9.52 -8.61 -13.57
C SER A 116 10.08 -7.40 -12.82
N TYR A 117 10.71 -6.50 -13.55
CA TYR A 117 11.33 -5.31 -12.99
C TYR A 117 10.99 -4.09 -13.85
N GLN A 118 10.59 -3.02 -13.20
CA GLN A 118 10.31 -1.73 -13.83
C GLN A 118 10.91 -0.60 -13.00
N GLU A 119 11.53 0.35 -13.66
CA GLU A 119 11.88 1.65 -13.08
C GLU A 119 10.82 2.67 -13.47
N ILE A 120 10.33 3.42 -12.49
CA ILE A 120 9.32 4.47 -12.66
C ILE A 120 9.89 5.76 -12.08
N ASP A 121 9.70 6.87 -12.78
CA ASP A 121 9.96 8.16 -12.17
C ASP A 121 8.80 8.56 -11.26
N ILE A 122 9.10 9.09 -10.08
CA ILE A 122 8.08 9.58 -9.17
C ILE A 122 7.31 10.76 -9.78
N GLU A 123 7.92 11.50 -10.70
CA GLU A 123 7.28 12.62 -11.38
C GLU A 123 6.20 12.17 -12.37
N ASP A 124 6.23 10.91 -12.84
CA ASP A 124 5.19 10.34 -13.72
C ASP A 124 3.81 10.27 -13.04
N PHE A 125 3.76 10.35 -11.71
CA PHE A 125 2.50 10.40 -10.96
C PHE A 125 1.88 11.79 -10.90
N ILE A 126 2.62 12.86 -11.27
CA ILE A 126 2.12 14.23 -11.21
C ILE A 126 1.01 14.40 -12.24
N GLN A 127 -0.12 14.88 -11.77
CA GLN A 127 -1.30 15.13 -12.59
C GLN A 127 -1.47 16.64 -12.81
N ASP A 128 -2.06 16.98 -13.95
CA ASP A 128 -2.40 18.35 -14.35
C ASP A 128 -3.92 18.63 -14.29
N GLN A 129 -4.71 17.58 -14.03
CA GLN A 129 -6.15 17.67 -13.99
C GLN A 129 -6.71 17.38 -12.58
N PRO A 130 -7.67 18.18 -12.12
CA PRO A 130 -8.32 17.96 -10.84
C PRO A 130 -9.21 16.72 -10.86
N CYS A 131 -9.24 15.95 -9.77
CA CYS A 131 -10.24 14.90 -9.60
C CYS A 131 -11.45 15.44 -8.82
N LYS A 132 -12.65 15.33 -9.40
CA LYS A 132 -13.90 15.83 -8.80
C LYS A 132 -14.78 14.73 -8.22
N ASN A 133 -14.85 13.58 -8.89
CA ASN A 133 -15.59 12.41 -8.44
C ASN A 133 -14.71 11.19 -8.58
N PHE A 134 -14.59 10.41 -7.52
CA PHE A 134 -13.72 9.25 -7.55
C PHE A 134 -14.19 8.17 -6.58
N ARG A 135 -13.65 6.98 -6.79
CA ARG A 135 -13.80 5.83 -5.89
C ARG A 135 -12.43 5.36 -5.44
N ILE A 136 -12.32 5.03 -4.19
CA ILE A 136 -11.18 4.28 -3.65
C ILE A 136 -11.67 2.89 -3.24
N ARG A 137 -11.01 1.86 -3.76
CA ARG A 137 -11.19 0.48 -3.32
C ARG A 137 -10.02 0.09 -2.45
N PHE A 138 -10.29 -0.35 -1.25
CA PHE A 138 -9.30 -0.84 -0.29
C PHE A 138 -9.14 -2.34 -0.48
N LEU A 139 -8.04 -2.75 -1.12
CA LEU A 139 -7.79 -4.11 -1.59
C LEU A 139 -7.20 -5.00 -0.49
N THR A 140 -6.55 -4.41 0.51
CA THR A 140 -5.97 -5.11 1.64
C THR A 140 -6.41 -4.47 2.95
N PRO A 141 -6.30 -5.16 4.10
CA PRO A 141 -6.68 -4.61 5.39
C PRO A 141 -6.08 -3.22 5.59
N THR A 142 -6.93 -2.24 5.85
CA THR A 142 -6.56 -0.83 5.98
C THR A 142 -7.01 -0.31 7.32
N CYS A 143 -6.18 0.45 7.99
CA CYS A 143 -6.58 1.24 9.15
C CYS A 143 -5.72 2.49 9.27
N PHE A 144 -6.18 3.49 10.00
CA PHE A 144 -5.44 4.72 10.23
C PHE A 144 -5.08 4.81 11.72
N ARG A 145 -3.79 5.02 12.00
CA ARG A 145 -3.29 5.07 13.38
C ARG A 145 -3.85 6.25 14.14
N ARG A 146 -4.28 6.02 15.37
CA ARG A 146 -4.55 7.08 16.35
C ARG A 146 -3.24 7.42 17.09
N THR A 147 -3.04 8.69 17.38
CA THR A 147 -1.83 9.14 18.10
C THR A 147 -1.91 8.88 19.60
N SER A 148 -3.11 8.84 20.15
CA SER A 148 -3.35 8.79 21.60
C SER A 148 -3.70 7.42 22.13
N THR A 149 -3.94 6.42 21.28
CA THR A 149 -4.37 5.09 21.70
C THR A 149 -3.75 4.00 20.81
N PRO A 150 -3.66 2.74 21.27
CA PRO A 150 -3.20 1.61 20.44
C PRO A 150 -4.21 1.21 19.36
N TYR A 151 -5.44 1.71 19.41
CA TYR A 151 -6.48 1.40 18.45
C TYR A 151 -6.36 2.23 17.18
N CYS A 152 -6.86 1.69 16.07
CA CYS A 152 -6.92 2.36 14.78
C CYS A 152 -8.33 2.90 14.49
N TYR A 153 -8.39 3.90 13.58
CA TYR A 153 -9.63 4.24 12.91
C TYR A 153 -9.92 3.18 11.84
N LEU A 154 -11.15 2.68 11.84
CA LEU A 154 -11.63 1.65 10.92
C LEU A 154 -12.59 2.21 9.85
N TYR A 155 -12.55 3.51 9.65
CA TYR A 155 -13.33 4.20 8.63
C TYR A 155 -12.43 5.19 7.87
N PRO A 156 -12.44 5.15 6.53
CA PRO A 156 -11.59 5.99 5.70
C PRO A 156 -12.26 7.33 5.40
N ASN A 157 -12.43 8.19 6.40
CA ASN A 157 -12.86 9.54 6.12
C ASN A 157 -11.84 10.26 5.23
N SER A 158 -12.31 11.24 4.46
CA SER A 158 -11.50 11.99 3.49
C SER A 158 -10.22 12.55 4.09
N LYS A 159 -10.31 13.15 5.28
CA LYS A 159 -9.17 13.71 6.01
C LYS A 159 -8.04 12.71 6.25
N LEU A 160 -8.37 11.50 6.72
CA LEU A 160 -7.39 10.46 7.03
C LEU A 160 -6.74 9.89 5.76
N VAL A 161 -7.54 9.67 4.73
CA VAL A 161 -7.06 9.17 3.43
C VAL A 161 -6.10 10.17 2.80
N VAL A 162 -6.52 11.43 2.69
CA VAL A 162 -5.73 12.50 2.07
C VAL A 162 -4.48 12.81 2.89
N SER A 163 -4.60 12.87 4.22
CA SER A 163 -3.43 13.04 5.11
C SER A 163 -2.41 11.92 4.92
N SER A 164 -2.85 10.67 4.80
CA SER A 164 -1.95 9.54 4.59
C SER A 164 -1.26 9.60 3.22
N ALA A 165 -2.01 9.90 2.16
CA ALA A 165 -1.50 9.96 0.79
C ALA A 165 -0.54 11.15 0.60
N SER A 166 -0.89 12.34 1.08
CA SER A 166 -0.01 13.53 1.00
C SER A 166 1.25 13.38 1.84
N SER A 167 1.16 12.79 3.03
CA SER A 167 2.31 12.56 3.90
C SER A 167 3.37 11.68 3.25
N ILE A 168 2.97 10.59 2.58
CA ILE A 168 3.94 9.69 1.95
C ILE A 168 4.55 10.32 0.69
N TRP A 169 3.75 11.03 -0.11
CA TRP A 169 4.27 11.79 -1.24
C TRP A 169 5.32 12.80 -0.77
N ASN A 170 4.96 13.65 0.20
CA ASN A 170 5.86 14.67 0.73
C ASN A 170 7.09 14.09 1.45
N ALA A 171 7.05 12.84 1.90
CA ALA A 171 8.22 12.16 2.45
C ALA A 171 9.17 11.63 1.36
N LEU A 172 8.64 11.10 0.25
CA LEU A 172 9.41 10.37 -0.75
C LEU A 172 9.71 11.17 -2.02
N SER A 173 8.83 12.09 -2.43
CA SER A 173 9.03 12.89 -3.65
C SER A 173 9.99 14.06 -3.40
N PRO A 174 10.92 14.36 -4.33
CA PRO A 174 11.67 15.60 -4.33
C PRO A 174 10.76 16.81 -4.57
N LYS A 175 9.75 16.68 -5.42
CA LYS A 175 8.76 17.72 -5.68
C LYS A 175 7.65 17.66 -4.62
N LYS A 176 7.71 18.60 -3.68
CA LYS A 176 6.71 18.70 -2.61
C LYS A 176 5.43 19.33 -3.15
N GLY A 177 4.31 18.79 -2.72
CA GLY A 177 3.01 19.44 -2.87
C GLY A 177 2.63 20.25 -1.61
N PRO A 178 1.40 20.70 -1.50
CA PRO A 178 0.90 21.37 -0.31
C PRO A 178 1.18 20.56 0.97
N GLU A 179 1.39 21.27 2.07
CA GLU A 179 1.64 20.62 3.36
C GLU A 179 0.52 19.64 3.73
N THR A 180 0.90 18.51 4.30
CA THR A 180 -0.07 17.47 4.71
C THR A 180 -1.17 18.00 5.60
N ARG A 181 -0.85 18.96 6.49
CA ARG A 181 -1.83 19.60 7.37
C ARG A 181 -2.85 20.39 6.56
N ILE A 182 -2.40 21.18 5.60
CA ILE A 182 -3.26 22.00 4.73
C ILE A 182 -4.17 21.11 3.89
N MET A 183 -3.60 20.08 3.23
CA MET A 183 -4.37 19.11 2.46
C MET A 183 -5.41 18.36 3.30
N SER A 184 -5.04 18.03 4.53
CA SER A 184 -5.94 17.36 5.47
C SER A 184 -7.13 18.23 5.90
N MET A 185 -6.88 19.52 6.16
CA MET A 185 -7.93 20.49 6.50
C MET A 185 -8.84 20.74 5.30
N TRP A 186 -8.27 20.93 4.12
CA TRP A 186 -9.06 21.08 2.89
C TRP A 186 -9.93 19.86 2.62
N ALA A 187 -9.39 18.65 2.79
CA ALA A 187 -10.14 17.42 2.56
C ALA A 187 -11.29 17.24 3.57
N ASP A 188 -11.11 17.66 4.81
CA ASP A 188 -12.15 17.64 5.85
C ASP A 188 -13.37 18.52 5.48
N LEU A 189 -13.11 19.63 4.78
CA LEU A 189 -14.14 20.57 4.33
C LEU A 189 -14.73 20.23 2.95
N SER A 190 -13.87 19.81 2.02
CA SER A 190 -14.19 19.83 0.59
C SER A 190 -14.27 18.44 -0.05
N VAL A 191 -13.92 17.37 0.64
CA VAL A 191 -14.01 15.99 0.10
C VAL A 191 -15.02 15.20 0.91
N VAL A 192 -16.19 14.97 0.32
CA VAL A 192 -17.31 14.30 0.99
C VAL A 192 -17.48 12.87 0.52
N GLU A 193 -17.77 11.97 1.44
CA GLU A 193 -18.13 10.59 1.15
C GLU A 193 -19.59 10.52 0.64
N THR A 194 -19.79 9.94 -0.54
CA THR A 194 -21.13 9.88 -1.18
C THR A 194 -21.74 8.48 -1.20
N GLY A 195 -21.02 7.49 -0.72
CA GLY A 195 -21.49 6.12 -0.58
C GLY A 195 -20.31 5.17 -0.33
N TYR A 196 -20.57 4.07 0.34
CA TYR A 196 -19.55 3.08 0.66
C TYR A 196 -20.12 1.68 0.90
N GLU A 197 -19.27 0.71 0.74
CA GLU A 197 -19.46 -0.65 1.21
C GLU A 197 -18.15 -1.10 1.83
N LEU A 198 -18.14 -1.25 3.15
CA LEU A 198 -16.96 -1.57 3.94
C LEU A 198 -17.25 -2.73 4.88
N CYS A 199 -16.28 -3.61 5.03
CA CYS A 199 -16.29 -4.65 6.04
C CYS A 199 -15.02 -4.60 6.89
N THR A 200 -15.11 -4.88 8.17
CA THR A 200 -13.95 -5.07 9.03
C THR A 200 -13.34 -6.45 8.81
N THR A 201 -12.02 -6.52 8.85
CA THR A 201 -11.29 -7.78 8.73
C THR A 201 -11.27 -8.51 10.09
N LYS A 202 -11.00 -9.82 10.07
CA LYS A 202 -10.54 -10.50 11.28
C LYS A 202 -9.20 -9.88 11.72
N PRO A 203 -8.82 -10.05 13.01
CA PRO A 203 -7.50 -9.65 13.47
C PRO A 203 -6.39 -10.31 12.66
N VAL A 204 -5.51 -9.49 12.11
CA VAL A 204 -4.34 -9.93 11.32
C VAL A 204 -3.10 -9.87 12.20
N GLU A 205 -2.37 -10.97 12.30
CA GLU A 205 -1.11 -11.02 13.03
C GLU A 205 -0.01 -10.24 12.29
N ILE A 206 0.54 -9.23 12.95
CA ILE A 206 1.62 -8.39 12.43
C ILE A 206 3.00 -8.77 12.98
N SER A 207 3.03 -9.27 14.20
CA SER A 207 4.17 -9.87 14.88
C SER A 207 3.66 -10.76 15.99
N GLU A 208 4.51 -11.56 16.61
CA GLU A 208 4.16 -12.46 17.69
C GLU A 208 3.36 -11.74 18.79
N GLY A 209 2.13 -12.23 19.03
CA GLY A 209 1.20 -11.68 20.03
C GLY A 209 0.59 -10.32 19.69
N ARG A 210 0.88 -9.73 18.52
CA ARG A 210 0.33 -8.44 18.10
C ARG A 210 -0.54 -8.59 16.86
N THR A 211 -1.78 -8.17 16.98
CA THR A 211 -2.74 -8.20 15.88
C THR A 211 -3.18 -6.80 15.47
N LEU A 212 -3.64 -6.67 14.25
CA LEU A 212 -4.24 -5.46 13.69
C LEU A 212 -5.59 -5.81 13.05
N VAL A 213 -6.61 -5.03 13.35
CA VAL A 213 -7.89 -5.06 12.65
C VAL A 213 -7.88 -3.93 11.63
N GLY A 214 -8.34 -4.22 10.42
CA GLY A 214 -8.51 -3.26 9.37
C GLY A 214 -9.93 -3.30 8.80
N PHE A 215 -10.16 -2.49 7.79
CA PHE A 215 -11.34 -2.55 6.92
C PHE A 215 -10.92 -2.77 5.48
N MET A 216 -11.87 -3.23 4.66
CA MET A 216 -11.75 -3.40 3.21
C MET A 216 -13.06 -3.02 2.55
N GLY A 217 -13.05 -2.89 1.21
CA GLY A 217 -14.23 -2.52 0.45
C GLY A 217 -14.00 -1.26 -0.38
N TRP A 218 -15.02 -0.42 -0.53
CA TRP A 218 -14.90 0.79 -1.34
C TRP A 218 -15.66 1.97 -0.73
N VAL A 219 -15.16 3.18 -1.08
CA VAL A 219 -15.83 4.46 -0.78
C VAL A 219 -15.82 5.33 -2.03
N ASN A 220 -16.95 5.98 -2.30
CA ASN A 220 -17.07 7.04 -3.30
C ASN A 220 -16.87 8.38 -2.62
N TYR A 221 -16.10 9.23 -3.26
CA TYR A 221 -15.84 10.60 -2.82
C TYR A 221 -16.23 11.61 -3.90
N LYS A 222 -16.62 12.78 -3.46
CA LYS A 222 -16.86 13.95 -4.31
C LYS A 222 -16.15 15.17 -3.73
N VAL A 223 -15.45 15.88 -4.57
CA VAL A 223 -14.89 17.20 -4.23
C VAL A 223 -15.98 18.25 -4.43
N VAL A 224 -16.19 19.06 -3.41
CA VAL A 224 -17.13 20.19 -3.40
C VAL A 224 -16.38 21.46 -3.02
N ASP A 225 -16.78 22.58 -3.61
CA ASP A 225 -16.24 23.88 -3.21
C ASP A 225 -16.86 24.26 -1.86
N HIS A 226 -16.02 24.59 -0.89
CA HIS A 226 -16.46 24.96 0.44
C HIS A 226 -16.13 26.43 0.71
N PRO A 227 -17.12 27.27 1.11
CA PRO A 227 -16.93 28.73 1.24
C PRO A 227 -15.94 29.12 2.34
N GLU A 228 -15.71 28.27 3.34
CA GLU A 228 -14.74 28.53 4.42
C GLU A 228 -13.31 28.22 4.04
N TRP A 229 -13.05 27.68 2.82
CA TRP A 229 -11.70 27.43 2.37
C TRP A 229 -11.07 28.68 1.76
N HIS A 230 -10.02 29.20 2.40
CA HIS A 230 -9.33 30.42 1.98
C HIS A 230 -7.82 30.26 1.75
N SER A 231 -7.27 29.06 1.95
CA SER A 231 -5.82 28.80 1.91
C SER A 231 -5.33 28.28 0.55
N GLY A 232 -5.92 28.72 -0.55
CA GLY A 232 -5.52 28.35 -1.89
C GLY A 232 -6.70 28.00 -2.81
N SER A 233 -6.38 27.65 -4.06
CA SER A 233 -7.40 27.27 -5.05
C SER A 233 -7.93 25.87 -4.78
N HIS A 234 -9.25 25.69 -4.81
CA HIS A 234 -9.88 24.36 -4.78
C HIS A 234 -9.41 23.46 -5.93
N GLU A 235 -9.21 24.03 -7.11
CA GLU A 235 -8.75 23.32 -8.29
C GLU A 235 -7.32 22.82 -8.10
N GLU A 236 -6.44 23.64 -7.55
CA GLU A 236 -5.06 23.24 -7.22
C GLU A 236 -5.05 22.11 -6.20
N MET A 237 -5.84 22.21 -5.12
CA MET A 237 -5.94 21.15 -4.11
C MET A 237 -6.48 19.84 -4.70
N ALA A 238 -7.48 19.92 -5.58
CA ALA A 238 -8.05 18.76 -6.25
C ALA A 238 -7.07 18.12 -7.26
N THR A 239 -6.20 18.91 -7.87
CA THR A 239 -5.12 18.43 -8.75
C THR A 239 -4.04 17.71 -7.94
N TRP A 240 -3.61 18.26 -6.82
CA TRP A 240 -2.70 17.59 -5.90
C TRP A 240 -3.32 16.33 -5.28
N LEU A 241 -4.61 16.34 -4.98
CA LEU A 241 -5.32 15.14 -4.53
C LEU A 241 -5.23 14.02 -5.55
N ASN A 242 -5.42 14.32 -6.85
CA ASN A 242 -5.26 13.35 -7.94
C ASN A 242 -3.86 12.75 -7.95
N THR A 243 -2.81 13.58 -7.89
CA THR A 243 -1.42 13.16 -7.79
C THR A 243 -1.18 12.24 -6.60
N TYR A 244 -1.62 12.63 -5.42
CA TYR A 244 -1.42 11.84 -4.20
C TYR A 244 -2.11 10.49 -4.24
N LEU A 245 -3.33 10.43 -4.77
CA LEU A 245 -4.08 9.18 -4.84
C LEU A 245 -3.53 8.24 -5.93
N ARG A 246 -3.05 8.76 -7.06
CA ARG A 246 -2.33 7.97 -8.05
C ARG A 246 -1.05 7.35 -7.49
N PHE A 247 -0.29 8.13 -6.76
CA PHE A 247 0.91 7.63 -6.08
C PHE A 247 0.55 6.62 -4.97
N ALA A 248 -0.53 6.86 -4.25
CA ALA A 248 -0.99 5.95 -3.20
C ALA A 248 -1.46 4.57 -3.74
N GLU A 249 -1.84 4.45 -5.02
CA GLU A 249 -2.06 3.14 -5.63
C GLU A 249 -0.80 2.26 -5.59
N LEU A 250 0.38 2.88 -5.69
CA LEU A 250 1.65 2.17 -5.62
C LEU A 250 2.01 1.79 -4.18
N VAL A 251 1.91 2.73 -3.23
CA VAL A 251 2.47 2.58 -1.88
C VAL A 251 1.45 2.32 -0.77
N GLY A 252 0.15 2.41 -1.10
CA GLY A 252 -0.94 2.27 -0.15
C GLY A 252 -1.20 3.51 0.71
N VAL A 253 -2.25 3.42 1.52
CA VAL A 253 -2.65 4.42 2.54
C VAL A 253 -2.77 3.79 3.92
N GLY A 254 -2.69 4.60 4.97
CA GLY A 254 -2.90 4.16 6.35
C GLY A 254 -1.65 3.60 7.03
N PHE A 255 -1.88 2.75 8.01
CA PHE A 255 -0.83 2.20 8.87
C PHE A 255 -0.26 0.91 8.29
N MET A 256 1.03 0.65 8.50
CA MET A 256 1.76 -0.55 8.05
C MET A 256 1.73 -0.82 6.53
N ARG A 257 1.57 0.19 5.71
CA ARG A 257 1.61 0.06 4.24
C ARG A 257 2.89 -0.59 3.70
N ASN A 258 4.02 -0.42 4.39
CA ASN A 258 5.28 -1.08 4.06
C ASN A 258 5.30 -2.61 4.27
N ALA A 259 4.24 -3.16 4.84
CA ALA A 259 3.99 -4.60 5.01
C ALA A 259 2.70 -5.04 4.29
N GLY A 260 2.31 -4.36 3.22
CA GLY A 260 1.21 -4.73 2.35
C GLY A 260 -0.19 -4.32 2.82
N PHE A 261 -0.31 -3.64 3.97
CA PHE A 261 -1.58 -3.06 4.40
C PHE A 261 -1.92 -1.82 3.55
N GLY A 262 -3.20 -1.51 3.46
CA GLY A 262 -3.65 -0.26 2.85
C GLY A 262 -3.47 -0.16 1.34
N LYS A 263 -3.29 -1.26 0.62
CA LYS A 263 -3.27 -1.26 -0.84
C LYS A 263 -4.62 -0.77 -1.35
N ILE A 264 -4.61 0.20 -2.26
CA ILE A 264 -5.81 0.77 -2.83
C ILE A 264 -5.82 0.66 -4.36
N ARG A 265 -7.01 0.83 -4.94
CA ARG A 265 -7.23 1.17 -6.33
C ARG A 265 -8.01 2.48 -6.38
N PHE A 266 -7.52 3.42 -7.14
CA PHE A 266 -8.11 4.73 -7.32
C PHE A 266 -8.75 4.84 -8.70
N GLU A 267 -10.04 5.15 -8.74
CA GLU A 267 -10.84 5.20 -9.96
C GLU A 267 -11.49 6.58 -10.07
N VAL A 268 -11.03 7.40 -11.01
CA VAL A 268 -11.71 8.66 -11.34
C VAL A 268 -12.99 8.33 -12.11
N LYS A 269 -14.13 8.79 -11.60
CA LYS A 269 -15.42 8.65 -12.28
C LYS A 269 -15.55 9.74 -13.33
N ARG A 270 -15.58 9.36 -14.59
CA ARG A 270 -16.00 10.26 -15.67
C ARG A 270 -17.52 10.45 -15.53
N ARG A 271 -17.97 11.70 -15.69
CA ARG A 271 -19.40 12.02 -15.77
C ARG A 271 -19.99 11.38 -17.02
#